data_54f5a973c43b83393004d8653a931ad6
#
_entry.id   54f5a973c43b83393004d8653a931ad6
#
_cell.length_a   1.000
_cell.length_b   1.000
_cell.length_c   1.000
_cell.angle_alpha   90.00
_cell.angle_beta   90.00
_cell.angle_gamma   90.00
#
_symmetry.space_group_name_H-M   'P 1'
#
loop_
_entity.id
_entity.type
_entity.pdbx_description
1 polymer ?
#
loop_
_entity_poly.entity_id
_entity_poly.type
_entity_poly.pdbx_seq_one_letter_code
_entity_poly.pdbx_strand_id
1 'polypeptide(L)'
;MELRQAGATHIAVVMSGNFVQRGEPAIFEKSVRTRMALLCGADLVLELPVPYASASVEDFASGAVSLLHRLGVVDYLSFGSEEGSLIPLKEASEILSSESPAFSQALKEALRQGLTFPQARSLALERCGLSSAALKA
;
A
#
# COMPACT_ATOMS: atom_id res chain seq x y z
N MET A 1 18.56 -0.69 -3.04
CA MET A 1 19.80 -1.29 -2.47
C MET A 1 19.63 -1.79 -1.04
N GLU A 2 18.74 -1.21 -0.25
CA GLU A 2 18.48 -1.64 1.14
C GLU A 2 18.07 -3.13 1.25
N LEU A 3 17.23 -3.63 0.36
CA LEU A 3 16.83 -5.05 0.36
C LEU A 3 18.00 -6.02 0.21
N ARG A 4 18.99 -5.69 -0.63
CA ARG A 4 20.20 -6.51 -0.77
C ARG A 4 21.05 -6.49 0.49
N GLN A 5 21.13 -5.35 1.16
CA GLN A 5 21.83 -5.23 2.45
C GLN A 5 21.10 -5.98 3.56
N ALA A 6 19.76 -6.09 3.48
CA ALA A 6 18.94 -6.90 4.37
C ALA A 6 19.01 -8.42 4.06
N GLY A 7 19.78 -8.84 3.05
CA GLY A 7 20.00 -10.25 2.72
C GLY A 7 19.13 -10.80 1.60
N ALA A 8 18.38 -9.96 0.88
CA ALA A 8 17.58 -10.42 -0.25
C ALA A 8 18.49 -10.97 -1.37
N THR A 9 18.27 -12.20 -1.78
CA THR A 9 18.97 -12.85 -2.89
C THR A 9 18.40 -12.44 -4.24
N HIS A 10 17.09 -12.21 -4.32
CA HIS A 10 16.38 -11.77 -5.52
C HIS A 10 15.39 -10.69 -5.16
N ILE A 11 15.15 -9.74 -6.07
CA ILE A 11 14.24 -8.62 -5.88
C ILE A 11 13.21 -8.61 -7.00
N ALA A 12 11.94 -8.85 -6.63
CA ALA A 12 10.81 -8.67 -7.51
C ALA A 12 10.13 -7.32 -7.25
N VAL A 13 9.84 -6.57 -8.30
CA VAL A 13 9.15 -5.28 -8.22
C VAL A 13 7.78 -5.40 -8.88
N VAL A 14 6.73 -4.99 -8.18
CA VAL A 14 5.40 -4.79 -8.77
C VAL A 14 5.24 -3.32 -9.12
N MET A 15 4.82 -3.03 -10.34
CA MET A 15 4.78 -1.68 -10.89
C MET A 15 3.53 -1.50 -11.75
N SER A 16 2.88 -0.35 -11.63
CA SER A 16 1.80 0.04 -12.54
C SER A 16 2.29 0.06 -13.99
N GLY A 17 1.41 -0.27 -14.92
CA GLY A 17 1.65 -0.15 -16.36
C GLY A 17 1.72 1.30 -16.83
N ASN A 18 1.09 1.60 -17.97
CA ASN A 18 1.09 2.97 -18.51
C ASN A 18 0.14 3.92 -17.76
N PHE A 19 -0.77 3.38 -16.95
CA PHE A 19 -1.64 4.15 -16.06
C PHE A 19 -1.28 3.83 -14.60
N VAL A 20 -1.17 4.88 -13.80
CA VAL A 20 -0.86 4.81 -12.38
C VAL A 20 -2.14 4.96 -11.54
N GLN A 21 -1.99 4.92 -10.23
CA GLN A 21 -3.10 5.10 -9.30
C GLN A 21 -3.92 6.35 -9.65
N ARG A 22 -5.23 6.28 -9.52
CA ARG A 22 -6.22 7.30 -9.92
C ARG A 22 -6.39 7.45 -11.44
N GLY A 23 -5.85 6.55 -12.25
CA GLY A 23 -6.02 6.53 -13.68
C GLY A 23 -5.21 7.59 -14.45
N GLU A 24 -4.23 8.21 -13.82
CA GLU A 24 -3.34 9.15 -14.48
C GLU A 24 -2.33 8.41 -15.37
N PRO A 25 -1.96 8.97 -16.53
CA PRO A 25 -0.89 8.40 -17.35
C PRO A 25 0.46 8.56 -16.63
N ALA A 26 1.29 7.52 -16.70
CA ALA A 26 2.65 7.59 -16.18
C ALA A 26 3.51 8.54 -17.04
N ILE A 27 4.40 9.29 -16.39
CA ILE A 27 5.32 10.25 -17.05
C ILE A 27 6.20 9.53 -18.08
N PHE A 28 6.67 8.32 -17.74
CA PHE A 28 7.46 7.48 -18.64
C PHE A 28 6.70 6.20 -18.96
N GLU A 29 6.89 5.69 -20.18
CA GLU A 29 6.35 4.40 -20.60
C GLU A 29 6.81 3.28 -19.66
N LYS A 30 5.96 2.24 -19.54
CA LYS A 30 6.26 1.09 -18.69
C LYS A 30 7.58 0.40 -19.05
N SER A 31 7.93 0.32 -20.32
CA SER A 31 9.19 -0.25 -20.82
C SER A 31 10.42 0.48 -20.28
N VAL A 32 10.37 1.81 -20.27
CA VAL A 32 11.45 2.65 -19.74
C VAL A 32 11.58 2.45 -18.23
N ARG A 33 10.45 2.50 -17.49
CA ARG A 33 10.44 2.30 -16.03
C ARG A 33 10.88 0.89 -15.65
N THR A 34 10.49 -0.12 -16.40
CA THR A 34 10.95 -1.50 -16.21
C THR A 34 12.47 -1.58 -16.35
N ARG A 35 13.01 -0.98 -17.42
CA ARG A 35 14.47 -0.94 -17.62
C ARG A 35 15.18 -0.21 -16.49
N MET A 36 14.62 0.90 -16.01
CA MET A 36 15.18 1.63 -14.86
C MET A 36 15.22 0.74 -13.61
N ALA A 37 14.12 0.04 -13.30
CA ALA A 37 14.06 -0.86 -12.15
C ALA A 37 15.10 -1.99 -12.24
N LEU A 38 15.23 -2.62 -13.40
CA LEU A 38 16.23 -3.68 -13.61
C LEU A 38 17.66 -3.13 -13.49
N LEU A 39 17.96 -1.96 -14.05
CA LEU A 39 19.25 -1.32 -13.91
C LEU A 39 19.56 -0.90 -12.46
N CYS A 40 18.53 -0.62 -11.67
CA CYS A 40 18.65 -0.32 -10.24
C CYS A 40 18.77 -1.58 -9.35
N GLY A 41 18.79 -2.79 -9.94
CA GLY A 41 19.06 -4.03 -9.22
C GLY A 41 17.85 -4.92 -8.93
N ALA A 42 16.70 -4.65 -9.56
CA ALA A 42 15.61 -5.61 -9.59
C ALA A 42 15.96 -6.79 -10.50
N ASP A 43 15.55 -7.99 -10.14
CA ASP A 43 15.74 -9.21 -10.94
C ASP A 43 14.48 -9.53 -11.77
N LEU A 44 13.31 -9.09 -11.29
CA LEU A 44 12.02 -9.31 -11.93
C LEU A 44 11.14 -8.06 -11.77
N VAL A 45 10.48 -7.67 -12.84
CA VAL A 45 9.46 -6.60 -12.81
C VAL A 45 8.13 -7.17 -13.30
N LEU A 46 7.11 -7.02 -12.48
CA LEU A 46 5.76 -7.47 -12.74
C LEU A 46 4.85 -6.26 -12.96
N GLU A 47 4.05 -6.29 -13.99
CA GLU A 47 3.03 -5.28 -14.22
C GLU A 47 1.80 -5.57 -13.37
N LEU A 48 1.41 -4.59 -12.53
CA LEU A 48 0.13 -4.64 -11.86
C LEU A 48 -0.99 -4.43 -12.89
N PRO A 49 -1.96 -5.35 -13.00
CA PRO A 49 -3.06 -5.21 -13.97
C PRO A 49 -3.82 -3.89 -13.79
N VAL A 50 -4.22 -3.28 -14.91
CA VAL A 50 -4.88 -1.97 -14.94
C VAL A 50 -6.07 -1.84 -13.99
N PRO A 51 -6.95 -2.84 -13.82
CA PRO A 51 -8.05 -2.75 -12.88
C PRO A 51 -7.62 -2.47 -11.42
N TYR A 52 -6.45 -2.96 -11.02
CA TYR A 52 -5.85 -2.68 -9.71
C TYR A 52 -5.00 -1.41 -9.73
N ALA A 53 -4.22 -1.23 -10.81
CA ALA A 53 -3.29 -0.10 -10.93
C ALA A 53 -4.00 1.26 -10.90
N SER A 54 -5.23 1.36 -11.42
CA SER A 54 -6.03 2.59 -11.47
C SER A 54 -7.16 2.66 -10.44
N ALA A 55 -7.22 1.70 -9.54
CA ALA A 55 -8.26 1.59 -8.52
C ALA A 55 -7.99 2.45 -7.25
N SER A 56 -8.78 2.23 -6.22
CA SER A 56 -8.56 2.79 -4.89
C SER A 56 -7.19 2.37 -4.31
N VAL A 57 -6.71 3.09 -3.30
CA VAL A 57 -5.46 2.72 -2.61
C VAL A 57 -5.52 1.29 -2.07
N GLU A 58 -6.68 0.89 -1.54
CA GLU A 58 -6.90 -0.44 -0.97
C GLU A 58 -6.83 -1.54 -2.03
N ASP A 59 -7.52 -1.35 -3.16
CA ASP A 59 -7.49 -2.31 -4.27
C ASP A 59 -6.11 -2.38 -4.92
N PHE A 60 -5.43 -1.23 -5.05
CA PHE A 60 -4.06 -1.16 -5.55
C PHE A 60 -3.11 -2.00 -4.68
N ALA A 61 -3.14 -1.78 -3.37
CA ALA A 61 -2.29 -2.50 -2.42
C ALA A 61 -2.65 -4.00 -2.38
N SER A 62 -3.94 -4.32 -2.30
CA SER A 62 -4.44 -5.70 -2.31
C SER A 62 -4.05 -6.44 -3.58
N GLY A 63 -4.18 -5.81 -4.75
CA GLY A 63 -3.78 -6.36 -6.03
C GLY A 63 -2.28 -6.65 -6.09
N ALA A 64 -1.45 -5.71 -5.63
CA ALA A 64 0.00 -5.88 -5.61
C ALA A 64 0.45 -7.01 -4.66
N VAL A 65 -0.10 -7.05 -3.44
CA VAL A 65 0.20 -8.10 -2.45
C VAL A 65 -0.29 -9.46 -2.96
N SER A 66 -1.50 -9.54 -3.53
CA SER A 66 -2.04 -10.78 -4.09
C SER A 66 -1.19 -11.31 -5.26
N LEU A 67 -0.68 -10.42 -6.11
CA LEU A 67 0.21 -10.79 -7.21
C LEU A 67 1.50 -11.41 -6.68
N LEU A 68 2.15 -10.76 -5.70
CA LEU A 68 3.37 -11.27 -5.05
C LEU A 68 3.12 -12.58 -4.31
N HIS A 69 2.01 -12.69 -3.59
CA HIS A 69 1.65 -13.93 -2.88
C HIS A 69 1.46 -15.11 -3.84
N ARG A 70 0.82 -14.89 -4.99
CA ARG A 70 0.58 -15.93 -6.01
C ARG A 70 1.86 -16.41 -6.71
N LEU A 71 2.93 -15.63 -6.68
CA LEU A 71 4.23 -16.11 -7.16
C LEU A 71 4.77 -17.29 -6.32
N GLY A 72 4.40 -17.38 -5.05
CA GLY A 72 4.77 -18.49 -4.17
C GLY A 72 6.25 -18.55 -3.80
N VAL A 73 7.04 -17.53 -4.14
CA VAL A 73 8.51 -17.47 -3.92
C VAL A 73 8.96 -16.19 -3.24
N VAL A 74 8.01 -15.40 -2.72
CA VAL A 74 8.29 -14.14 -2.05
C VAL A 74 8.27 -14.35 -0.55
N ASP A 75 9.41 -14.16 0.11
CA ASP A 75 9.56 -14.33 1.56
C ASP A 75 9.27 -13.02 2.31
N TYR A 76 9.63 -11.87 1.71
CA TYR A 76 9.54 -10.56 2.36
C TYR A 76 8.92 -9.53 1.42
N LEU A 77 8.08 -8.68 1.98
CA LEU A 77 7.51 -7.52 1.31
C LEU A 77 8.17 -6.25 1.86
N SER A 78 8.65 -5.38 0.96
CA SER A 78 9.17 -4.05 1.29
C SER A 78 8.34 -3.00 0.60
N PHE A 79 7.98 -1.97 1.33
CA PHE A 79 7.25 -0.80 0.81
C PHE A 79 7.71 0.46 1.53
N GLY A 80 7.52 1.62 0.90
CA GLY A 80 7.83 2.91 1.51
C GLY A 80 6.82 3.28 2.59
N SER A 81 7.31 3.86 3.69
CA SER A 81 6.49 4.49 4.73
C SER A 81 7.18 5.76 5.19
N GLU A 82 6.40 6.82 5.40
CA GLU A 82 6.94 8.10 5.89
C GLU A 82 7.54 7.97 7.29
N GLU A 83 6.99 7.11 8.12
CA GLU A 83 7.45 6.90 9.50
C GLU A 83 8.56 5.88 9.66
N GLY A 84 8.78 5.03 8.67
CA GLY A 84 9.81 3.98 8.71
C GLY A 84 9.60 2.93 9.81
N SER A 85 8.43 2.88 10.47
CA SER A 85 8.09 1.95 11.53
C SER A 85 6.89 1.07 11.15
N LEU A 86 6.99 -0.23 11.42
CA LEU A 86 5.89 -1.19 11.22
C LEU A 86 4.90 -1.24 12.38
N ILE A 87 5.27 -0.74 13.56
CA ILE A 87 4.45 -0.88 14.76
C ILE A 87 3.09 -0.17 14.58
N PRO A 88 3.03 1.12 14.22
CA PRO A 88 1.75 1.82 14.04
C PRO A 88 0.90 1.21 12.92
N LEU A 89 1.55 0.70 11.85
CA LEU A 89 0.85 0.05 10.75
C LEU A 89 0.21 -1.28 11.15
N LYS A 90 0.87 -2.06 12.01
CA LYS A 90 0.31 -3.30 12.58
C LYS A 90 -0.88 -3.00 13.49
N GLU A 91 -0.76 -2.04 14.39
CA GLU A 91 -1.85 -1.61 15.27
C GLU A 91 -3.06 -1.14 14.46
N ALA A 92 -2.85 -0.32 13.42
CA ALA A 92 -3.92 0.10 12.50
C ALA A 92 -4.56 -1.10 11.81
N SER A 93 -3.76 -2.04 11.32
CA SER A 93 -4.23 -3.25 10.66
C SER A 93 -5.10 -4.12 11.57
N GLU A 94 -4.72 -4.28 12.83
CA GLU A 94 -5.49 -5.03 13.82
C GLU A 94 -6.85 -4.40 14.11
N ILE A 95 -6.90 -3.06 14.28
CA ILE A 95 -8.14 -2.32 14.47
C ILE A 95 -9.06 -2.45 13.26
N LEU A 96 -8.51 -2.28 12.05
CA LEU A 96 -9.26 -2.37 10.80
C LEU A 96 -9.77 -3.79 10.53
N SER A 97 -8.96 -4.82 10.83
CA SER A 97 -9.33 -6.22 10.62
C SER A 97 -10.38 -6.72 11.62
N SER A 98 -10.36 -6.18 12.85
CA SER A 98 -11.32 -6.59 13.89
C SER A 98 -12.71 -5.96 13.72
N GLU A 99 -12.81 -4.91 12.88
CA GLU A 99 -14.06 -4.12 12.71
C GLU A 99 -14.80 -3.88 14.04
N SER A 100 -14.06 -3.48 15.07
CA SER A 100 -14.63 -3.32 16.40
C SER A 100 -15.89 -2.45 16.39
N PRO A 101 -16.90 -2.72 17.22
CA PRO A 101 -18.09 -1.88 17.31
C PRO A 101 -17.77 -0.41 17.54
N ALA A 102 -16.73 -0.12 18.33
CA ALA A 102 -16.26 1.23 18.60
C ALA A 102 -15.74 1.93 17.35
N PHE A 103 -14.93 1.24 16.55
CA PHE A 103 -14.44 1.76 15.26
C PHE A 103 -15.60 2.01 14.30
N SER A 104 -16.49 1.04 14.11
CA SER A 104 -17.65 1.15 13.22
C SER A 104 -18.58 2.30 13.60
N GLN A 105 -18.79 2.53 14.90
CA GLN A 105 -19.59 3.64 15.39
C GLN A 105 -18.90 4.98 15.14
N ALA A 106 -17.62 5.11 15.47
CA ALA A 106 -16.85 6.33 15.25
C ALA A 106 -16.78 6.70 13.76
N LEU A 107 -16.60 5.72 12.88
CA LEU A 107 -16.60 5.90 11.43
C LEU A 107 -17.96 6.41 10.92
N LYS A 108 -19.07 5.80 11.35
CA LYS A 108 -20.43 6.23 10.97
C LYS A 108 -20.73 7.65 11.46
N GLU A 109 -20.32 8.01 12.66
CA GLU A 109 -20.48 9.37 13.19
C GLU A 109 -19.70 10.40 12.37
N ALA A 110 -18.45 10.11 12.03
CA ALA A 110 -17.60 10.98 11.23
C ALA A 110 -18.18 11.19 9.80
N LEU A 111 -18.65 10.12 9.17
CA LEU A 111 -19.33 10.20 7.86
C LEU A 111 -20.62 11.03 7.91
N ARG A 112 -21.42 10.91 8.99
CA ARG A 112 -22.62 11.75 9.19
C ARG A 112 -22.30 13.24 9.36
N GLN A 113 -21.09 13.57 9.82
CA GLN A 113 -20.59 14.94 9.93
C GLN A 113 -20.10 15.50 8.58
N GLY A 114 -20.21 14.73 7.48
CA GLY A 114 -19.82 15.15 6.14
C GLY A 114 -18.33 15.01 5.83
N LEU A 115 -17.56 14.29 6.65
CA LEU A 115 -16.17 13.99 6.36
C LEU A 115 -16.06 13.00 5.20
N THR A 116 -15.01 13.14 4.39
CA THR A 116 -14.70 12.13 3.37
C THR A 116 -14.31 10.80 4.02
N PHE A 117 -14.47 9.69 3.30
CA PHE A 117 -14.16 8.37 3.85
C PHE A 117 -12.73 8.27 4.43
N PRO A 118 -11.66 8.77 3.76
CA PRO A 118 -10.33 8.76 4.34
C PRO A 118 -10.23 9.55 5.65
N GLN A 119 -10.84 10.74 5.71
CA GLN A 119 -10.85 11.58 6.92
C GLN A 119 -11.64 10.91 8.06
N ALA A 120 -12.79 10.34 7.75
CA ALA A 120 -13.63 9.63 8.72
C ALA A 120 -12.91 8.40 9.29
N ARG A 121 -12.20 7.64 8.43
CA ARG A 121 -11.40 6.49 8.83
C ARG A 121 -10.24 6.90 9.74
N SER A 122 -9.50 7.95 9.39
CA SER A 122 -8.43 8.48 10.25
C SER A 122 -8.95 8.88 11.62
N LEU A 123 -10.04 9.65 11.67
CA LEU A 123 -10.65 10.07 12.94
C LEU A 123 -11.14 8.87 13.78
N ALA A 124 -11.70 7.85 13.14
CA ALA A 124 -12.15 6.63 13.83
C ALA A 124 -10.97 5.85 14.43
N LEU A 125 -9.85 5.76 13.71
CA LEU A 125 -8.62 5.12 14.21
C LEU A 125 -8.02 5.89 15.40
N GLU A 126 -7.97 7.22 15.32
CA GLU A 126 -7.54 8.07 16.45
C GLU A 126 -8.39 7.84 17.70
N ARG A 127 -9.72 7.75 17.55
CA ARG A 127 -10.64 7.45 18.67
C ARG A 127 -10.45 6.04 19.24
N CYS A 128 -9.90 5.12 18.46
CA CYS A 128 -9.53 3.78 18.92
C CYS A 128 -8.12 3.71 19.54
N GLY A 129 -7.44 4.85 19.72
CA GLY A 129 -6.16 4.95 20.42
C GLY A 129 -4.92 4.96 19.52
N LEU A 130 -5.09 5.01 18.19
CA LEU A 130 -3.95 5.17 17.30
C LEU A 130 -3.42 6.62 17.32
N SER A 131 -2.11 6.79 17.32
CA SER A 131 -1.52 8.12 17.22
C SER A 131 -1.76 8.73 15.84
N SER A 132 -1.96 10.05 15.77
CA SER A 132 -2.17 10.77 14.51
C SER A 132 -1.00 10.66 13.52
N ALA A 133 0.18 10.31 14.01
CA ALA A 133 1.38 10.05 13.21
C ALA A 133 1.23 8.81 12.33
N ALA A 134 0.63 7.73 12.86
CA ALA A 134 0.37 6.50 12.11
C ALA A 134 -0.64 6.63 10.95
N LEU A 135 -1.34 7.76 10.86
CA LEU A 135 -2.45 7.98 9.91
C LEU A 135 -2.06 8.78 8.68
N LYS A 136 -0.82 9.28 8.62
CA LYS A 136 -0.28 10.04 7.49
C LYS A 136 0.53 9.19 6.51
N ALA A 137 0.65 7.90 6.79
CA ALA A 137 1.34 6.94 5.93
C ALA A 137 0.48 6.47 4.76
#